data_cc95bddc79ddf8c9aa05b3b8f8c2e4c5
#
_entry.id   cc95bddc79ddf8c9aa05b3b8f8c2e4c5
#
_cell.length_a   1.000
_cell.length_b   1.000
_cell.length_c   1.000
_cell.angle_alpha   90.00
_cell.angle_beta   90.00
_cell.angle_gamma   90.00
#
_symmetry.space_group_name_H-M   'P 1'
#
loop_
_entity.id
_entity.type
_entity.pdbx_description
1 polymer ?
#
loop_
_entity_poly.entity_id
_entity_poly.type
_entity_poly.pdbx_seq_one_letter_code
_entity_poly.pdbx_strand_id
1 'polypeptide(L)'
;MTLGSKAVCRRFVSLFIGLLVLLPGPLLARPLIIEGLSEAPLKWQDGANIRGIDIDIMKAVLAEMQISEFEFRLVPSGNRLLYNARSGASDIVLSLSQSPERKEFLDYPEEAHLLLDWRFAIRKADHDRISFNEFSDLAGLHIGAAASFSYTPAFWESGLDIETVAKNNLLIPMLLRRRFDIVPLNYMTSLYEARQAGVADELLFLYPPIRQAAYYNVWSKASRYRGKQAFQKRYDAIIRKMQQDGSIAAIIESYLGPQNDPKQRYSQ
;
A
#
# COMPACT_ATOMS: atom_id res chain seq x y z
N MET A 1 96.00 -10.83 46.47
CA MET A 1 95.20 -9.64 46.81
C MET A 1 94.61 -9.09 45.50
N THR A 2 93.43 -9.38 45.19
CA THR A 2 92.72 -8.73 44.10
C THR A 2 91.20 -8.94 44.34
N LEU A 3 90.50 -7.86 44.59
CA LEU A 3 89.08 -7.79 44.83
C LEU A 3 88.31 -7.94 43.51
N GLY A 4 87.39 -8.91 43.49
CA GLY A 4 86.45 -9.08 42.35
C GLY A 4 85.21 -8.21 42.51
N SER A 5 84.98 -7.39 41.52
CA SER A 5 83.75 -6.58 41.39
C SER A 5 82.63 -7.44 40.81
N LYS A 6 81.50 -7.57 41.56
CA LYS A 6 80.26 -8.20 41.07
C LYS A 6 79.40 -7.16 40.40
N ALA A 7 79.27 -7.24 39.10
CA ALA A 7 78.27 -6.45 38.31
C ALA A 7 76.87 -7.02 38.50
N VAL A 8 75.94 -6.21 39.02
CA VAL A 8 74.52 -6.50 39.18
C VAL A 8 73.81 -6.10 37.89
N CYS A 9 73.33 -7.09 37.10
CA CYS A 9 72.57 -6.90 35.89
C CYS A 9 71.10 -6.65 36.26
N ARG A 10 70.64 -5.40 36.23
CA ARG A 10 69.26 -5.04 36.41
C ARG A 10 68.51 -5.28 35.08
N ARG A 11 67.67 -6.34 35.00
CA ARG A 11 66.74 -6.56 33.89
C ARG A 11 65.56 -5.60 34.04
N PHE A 12 65.41 -4.62 33.13
CA PHE A 12 64.20 -3.85 32.95
C PHE A 12 63.19 -4.71 32.20
N VAL A 13 62.11 -5.12 32.87
CA VAL A 13 60.90 -5.73 32.23
C VAL A 13 59.97 -4.60 31.82
N SER A 14 60.04 -4.23 30.55
CA SER A 14 59.10 -3.26 29.98
C SER A 14 57.69 -3.93 29.82
N LEU A 15 56.73 -3.56 30.67
CA LEU A 15 55.38 -3.98 30.61
C LEU A 15 54.65 -3.18 29.49
N PHE A 16 54.51 -3.78 28.29
CA PHE A 16 53.72 -3.21 27.21
C PHE A 16 52.25 -3.47 27.52
N ILE A 17 51.54 -2.51 28.10
CA ILE A 17 50.07 -2.54 28.22
C ILE A 17 49.52 -2.19 26.84
N GLY A 18 49.14 -3.23 26.07
CA GLY A 18 48.42 -3.06 24.82
C GLY A 18 47.00 -2.50 25.10
N LEU A 19 46.79 -1.24 24.81
CA LEU A 19 45.47 -0.59 24.81
C LEU A 19 44.64 -1.22 23.68
N LEU A 20 43.83 -2.21 24.02
CA LEU A 20 42.86 -2.82 23.09
C LEU A 20 41.75 -1.78 22.80
N VAL A 21 41.92 -1.01 21.73
CA VAL A 21 40.88 -0.11 21.22
C VAL A 21 39.75 -1.00 20.69
N LEU A 22 38.70 -1.22 21.50
CA LEU A 22 37.41 -1.78 21.07
C LEU A 22 36.80 -0.79 20.07
N LEU A 23 37.13 -0.96 18.78
CA LEU A 23 36.37 -0.30 17.70
C LEU A 23 34.91 -0.78 17.82
N PRO A 24 33.93 0.13 17.98
CA PRO A 24 32.54 -0.28 17.90
C PRO A 24 32.33 -0.91 16.53
N GLY A 25 32.05 -2.23 16.50
CA GLY A 25 31.68 -2.91 15.28
C GLY A 25 30.49 -2.17 14.65
N PRO A 26 30.30 -2.26 13.32
CA PRO A 26 29.16 -1.65 12.68
C PRO A 26 27.90 -2.16 13.38
N LEU A 27 27.21 -1.27 14.08
CA LEU A 27 25.90 -1.56 14.64
C LEU A 27 25.01 -1.86 13.44
N LEU A 28 24.79 -3.15 13.13
CA LEU A 28 23.89 -3.58 12.06
C LEU A 28 22.55 -2.91 12.32
N ALA A 29 22.25 -1.89 11.54
CA ALA A 29 20.96 -1.23 11.62
C ALA A 29 19.91 -2.28 11.28
N ARG A 30 18.90 -2.45 12.12
CA ARG A 30 17.79 -3.38 11.80
C ARG A 30 17.14 -2.95 10.50
N PRO A 31 16.63 -3.89 9.70
CA PRO A 31 15.91 -3.55 8.47
C PRO A 31 14.67 -2.70 8.76
N LEU A 32 14.29 -1.87 7.82
CA LEU A 32 13.02 -1.14 7.80
C LEU A 32 11.87 -2.14 7.58
N ILE A 33 10.96 -2.26 8.54
CA ILE A 33 9.84 -3.20 8.46
C ILE A 33 8.62 -2.51 7.86
N ILE A 34 8.17 -3.00 6.71
CA ILE A 34 7.07 -2.45 5.93
C ILE A 34 5.98 -3.51 5.84
N GLU A 35 4.81 -3.23 6.42
CA GLU A 35 3.71 -4.19 6.50
C GLU A 35 2.48 -3.76 5.71
N GLY A 36 1.71 -4.75 5.24
CA GLY A 36 0.41 -4.53 4.59
C GLY A 36 -0.50 -5.74 4.68
N LEU A 37 -1.77 -5.55 4.30
CA LEU A 37 -2.72 -6.65 4.08
C LEU A 37 -2.59 -7.17 2.65
N SER A 38 -2.75 -8.49 2.48
CA SER A 38 -2.78 -9.07 1.13
C SER A 38 -4.04 -8.65 0.39
N GLU A 39 -3.86 -7.93 -0.72
CA GLU A 39 -4.92 -7.45 -1.60
C GLU A 39 -4.36 -7.20 -3.01
N ALA A 40 -4.58 -8.12 -3.95
CA ALA A 40 -4.17 -7.93 -5.33
C ALA A 40 -5.08 -6.87 -6.02
N PRO A 41 -4.53 -6.03 -6.92
CA PRO A 41 -3.14 -5.92 -7.38
C PRO A 41 -2.27 -4.99 -6.54
N LEU A 42 -2.73 -4.52 -5.37
CA LEU A 42 -1.99 -3.56 -4.55
C LEU A 42 -0.76 -4.21 -3.90
N LYS A 43 -0.95 -5.33 -3.24
CA LYS A 43 0.12 -6.13 -2.62
C LYS A 43 -0.36 -7.55 -2.32
N TRP A 44 0.40 -8.55 -2.72
CA TRP A 44 0.07 -9.95 -2.45
C TRP A 44 1.29 -10.85 -2.50
N GLN A 45 1.13 -12.07 -1.96
CA GLN A 45 2.14 -13.11 -2.03
C GLN A 45 2.08 -13.79 -3.41
N ASP A 46 3.20 -13.79 -4.13
CA ASP A 46 3.35 -14.49 -5.41
C ASP A 46 4.55 -15.45 -5.32
N GLY A 47 4.26 -16.70 -5.05
CA GLY A 47 5.30 -17.68 -4.71
C GLY A 47 6.12 -17.27 -3.49
N ALA A 48 7.43 -17.13 -3.65
CA ALA A 48 8.33 -16.68 -2.59
C ALA A 48 8.39 -15.15 -2.44
N ASN A 49 7.81 -14.37 -3.37
CA ASN A 49 7.94 -12.94 -3.42
C ASN A 49 6.65 -12.21 -3.01
N ILE A 50 6.81 -11.04 -2.42
CA ILE A 50 5.72 -10.08 -2.25
C ILE A 50 5.82 -9.08 -3.40
N ARG A 51 4.71 -8.88 -4.13
CA ARG A 51 4.62 -7.96 -5.28
C ARG A 51 3.33 -7.15 -5.24
N GLY A 52 3.21 -6.18 -6.13
CA GLY A 52 2.01 -5.36 -6.30
C GLY A 52 2.33 -3.89 -6.47
N ILE A 53 1.31 -3.12 -6.80
CA ILE A 53 1.42 -1.67 -7.07
C ILE A 53 2.06 -0.94 -5.88
N ASP A 54 1.58 -1.18 -4.66
CA ASP A 54 2.12 -0.55 -3.45
C ASP A 54 3.57 -0.94 -3.20
N ILE A 55 3.91 -2.19 -3.47
CA ILE A 55 5.25 -2.73 -3.29
C ILE A 55 6.22 -2.05 -4.26
N ASP A 56 5.84 -1.92 -5.53
CA ASP A 56 6.71 -1.35 -6.55
C ASP A 56 6.86 0.18 -6.39
N ILE A 57 5.79 0.88 -6.00
CA ILE A 57 5.88 2.30 -5.61
C ILE A 57 6.84 2.46 -4.42
N MET A 58 6.69 1.64 -3.36
CA MET A 58 7.56 1.74 -2.18
C MET A 58 9.02 1.37 -2.51
N LYS A 59 9.26 0.37 -3.36
CA LYS A 59 10.61 0.04 -3.84
C LYS A 59 11.25 1.19 -4.59
N ALA A 60 10.49 1.90 -5.44
CA ALA A 60 10.98 3.09 -6.13
C ALA A 60 11.36 4.21 -5.14
N VAL A 61 10.52 4.45 -4.11
CA VAL A 61 10.80 5.39 -3.03
C VAL A 61 12.08 5.02 -2.28
N LEU A 62 12.23 3.73 -1.89
CA LEU A 62 13.40 3.24 -1.16
C LEU A 62 14.69 3.37 -1.99
N ALA A 63 14.61 3.08 -3.30
CA ALA A 63 15.72 3.24 -4.23
C ALA A 63 16.18 4.71 -4.35
N GLU A 64 15.23 5.65 -4.52
CA GLU A 64 15.53 7.09 -4.57
C GLU A 64 16.16 7.60 -3.25
N MET A 65 15.81 6.96 -2.12
CA MET A 65 16.39 7.25 -0.82
C MET A 65 17.69 6.51 -0.51
N GLN A 66 18.11 5.57 -1.37
CA GLN A 66 19.28 4.70 -1.18
C GLN A 66 19.16 3.82 0.08
N ILE A 67 17.96 3.34 0.39
CA ILE A 67 17.69 2.42 1.51
C ILE A 67 17.66 0.99 0.96
N SER A 68 18.64 0.16 1.34
CA SER A 68 18.80 -1.23 0.91
C SER A 68 18.33 -2.24 1.94
N GLU A 69 18.34 -1.87 3.24
CA GLU A 69 17.98 -2.76 4.34
C GLU A 69 16.51 -2.59 4.72
N PHE A 70 15.63 -3.37 4.10
CA PHE A 70 14.18 -3.37 4.35
C PHE A 70 13.56 -4.76 4.18
N GLU A 71 12.40 -4.94 4.79
CA GLU A 71 11.62 -6.18 4.70
C GLU A 71 10.13 -5.86 4.51
N PHE A 72 9.53 -6.41 3.45
CA PHE A 72 8.08 -6.41 3.29
C PHE A 72 7.46 -7.62 3.98
N ARG A 73 6.35 -7.38 4.69
CA ARG A 73 5.56 -8.42 5.35
C ARG A 73 4.07 -8.26 5.05
N LEU A 74 3.40 -9.37 4.77
CA LEU A 74 1.94 -9.41 4.73
C LEU A 74 1.41 -10.02 6.02
N VAL A 75 0.44 -9.35 6.62
CA VAL A 75 -0.19 -9.79 7.87
C VAL A 75 -1.60 -10.31 7.63
N PRO A 76 -2.11 -11.25 8.49
CA PRO A 76 -3.35 -11.96 8.20
C PRO A 76 -4.61 -11.13 8.41
N SER A 77 -4.56 -10.00 9.12
CA SER A 77 -5.75 -9.20 9.41
C SER A 77 -5.42 -7.73 9.71
N GLY A 78 -6.41 -6.85 9.51
CA GLY A 78 -6.32 -5.42 9.84
C GLY A 78 -6.05 -5.18 11.33
N ASN A 79 -6.65 -5.98 12.21
CA ASN A 79 -6.38 -5.89 13.65
C ASN A 79 -4.91 -6.16 13.98
N ARG A 80 -4.32 -7.16 13.33
CA ARG A 80 -2.88 -7.47 13.50
C ARG A 80 -2.01 -6.36 12.96
N LEU A 81 -2.35 -5.80 11.78
CA LEU A 81 -1.64 -4.69 11.17
C LEU A 81 -1.60 -3.47 12.09
N LEU A 82 -2.77 -3.06 12.59
CA LEU A 82 -2.88 -1.91 13.50
C LEU A 82 -2.21 -2.16 14.87
N TYR A 83 -2.26 -3.39 15.37
CA TYR A 83 -1.54 -3.77 16.59
C TYR A 83 -0.01 -3.64 16.42
N ASN A 84 0.53 -4.17 15.32
CA ASN A 84 1.96 -4.07 15.02
C ASN A 84 2.41 -2.61 14.86
N ALA A 85 1.57 -1.79 14.21
CA ALA A 85 1.83 -0.37 14.07
C ALA A 85 1.83 0.38 15.43
N ARG A 86 0.86 0.10 16.30
CA ARG A 86 0.79 0.71 17.64
C ARG A 86 1.97 0.34 18.53
N SER A 87 2.46 -0.88 18.41
CA SER A 87 3.61 -1.37 19.20
C SER A 87 4.98 -0.97 18.64
N GLY A 88 5.05 -0.47 17.40
CA GLY A 88 6.31 -0.21 16.69
C GLY A 88 6.99 -1.47 16.17
N ALA A 89 6.27 -2.60 16.09
CA ALA A 89 6.74 -3.83 15.45
C ALA A 89 6.83 -3.67 13.92
N SER A 90 5.98 -2.85 13.32
CA SER A 90 6.13 -2.33 11.96
C SER A 90 6.54 -0.85 11.99
N ASP A 91 7.32 -0.44 11.01
CA ASP A 91 7.74 0.96 10.84
C ASP A 91 6.81 1.70 9.90
N ILE A 92 6.52 1.11 8.75
CA ILE A 92 5.62 1.64 7.73
C ILE A 92 4.46 0.66 7.53
N VAL A 93 3.26 1.18 7.41
CA VAL A 93 2.07 0.46 6.98
C VAL A 93 1.64 0.95 5.62
N LEU A 94 1.48 0.01 4.67
CA LEU A 94 1.09 0.30 3.30
C LEU A 94 -0.42 0.49 3.19
N SER A 95 -0.82 1.48 2.40
CA SER A 95 -2.19 1.70 1.90
C SER A 95 -3.25 1.78 2.98
N LEU A 96 -3.15 2.78 3.84
CA LEU A 96 -4.22 3.11 4.77
C LEU A 96 -4.92 4.42 4.40
N SER A 97 -6.25 4.41 4.43
CA SER A 97 -7.05 5.64 4.44
C SER A 97 -6.93 6.34 5.79
N GLN A 98 -7.14 7.65 5.81
CA GLN A 98 -7.11 8.43 7.04
C GLN A 98 -8.36 8.19 7.90
N SER A 99 -8.17 8.14 9.22
CA SER A 99 -9.23 8.29 10.22
C SER A 99 -8.67 8.99 11.46
N PRO A 100 -9.52 9.68 12.25
CA PRO A 100 -9.09 10.32 13.51
C PRO A 100 -8.40 9.33 14.46
N GLU A 101 -8.98 8.15 14.65
CA GLU A 101 -8.44 7.10 15.51
C GLU A 101 -7.03 6.65 15.08
N ARG A 102 -6.81 6.48 13.76
CA ARG A 102 -5.52 6.06 13.24
C ARG A 102 -4.45 7.13 13.42
N LYS A 103 -4.82 8.40 13.29
CA LYS A 103 -3.90 9.54 13.50
C LYS A 103 -3.34 9.62 14.92
N GLU A 104 -3.97 8.99 15.91
CA GLU A 104 -3.44 8.93 17.28
C GLU A 104 -2.08 8.20 17.35
N PHE A 105 -1.87 7.16 16.52
CA PHE A 105 -0.68 6.32 16.58
C PHE A 105 0.07 6.18 15.23
N LEU A 106 -0.42 6.82 14.17
CA LEU A 106 0.22 6.87 12.85
C LEU A 106 0.50 8.31 12.41
N ASP A 107 1.66 8.51 11.78
CA ASP A 107 2.02 9.72 11.08
C ASP A 107 1.68 9.55 9.60
N TYR A 108 0.77 10.36 9.09
CA TYR A 108 0.39 10.39 7.69
C TYR A 108 1.26 11.39 6.92
N PRO A 109 1.77 11.01 5.73
CA PRO A 109 2.38 11.98 4.82
C PRO A 109 1.33 12.96 4.27
N GLU A 110 1.76 14.04 3.65
CA GLU A 110 0.87 14.99 2.95
C GLU A 110 0.35 14.39 1.64
N GLU A 111 1.22 13.68 0.91
CA GLU A 111 0.90 13.09 -0.38
C GLU A 111 0.34 11.68 -0.24
N ALA A 112 -0.86 11.48 -0.77
CA ALA A 112 -1.39 10.14 -1.00
C ALA A 112 -0.66 9.52 -2.19
N HIS A 113 -0.22 8.27 -2.07
CA HIS A 113 0.43 7.59 -3.20
C HIS A 113 -0.58 6.98 -4.18
N LEU A 114 -1.83 6.72 -3.74
CA LEU A 114 -2.92 6.21 -4.56
C LEU A 114 -4.24 6.91 -4.23
N LEU A 115 -5.06 7.08 -5.27
CA LEU A 115 -6.49 7.36 -5.14
C LEU A 115 -7.24 6.11 -5.59
N LEU A 116 -8.00 5.50 -4.68
CA LEU A 116 -8.87 4.38 -5.00
C LEU A 116 -10.30 4.89 -5.15
N ASP A 117 -10.97 4.43 -6.21
CA ASP A 117 -12.34 4.78 -6.47
C ASP A 117 -13.26 3.56 -6.57
N TRP A 118 -14.50 3.77 -6.21
CA TRP A 118 -15.60 2.84 -6.37
C TRP A 118 -16.51 3.36 -7.46
N ARG A 119 -16.74 2.55 -8.48
CA ARG A 119 -17.55 2.89 -9.63
C ARG A 119 -18.65 1.86 -9.81
N PHE A 120 -19.73 2.29 -10.42
CA PHE A 120 -20.66 1.32 -10.96
C PHE A 120 -20.06 0.62 -12.18
N ALA A 121 -20.19 -0.71 -12.21
CA ALA A 121 -19.86 -1.53 -13.36
C ALA A 121 -21.13 -2.12 -13.96
N ILE A 122 -21.18 -2.11 -15.29
CA ILE A 122 -22.26 -2.69 -16.10
C ILE A 122 -21.65 -3.66 -17.12
N ARG A 123 -22.47 -4.49 -17.74
CA ARG A 123 -22.05 -5.18 -18.97
C ARG A 123 -21.82 -4.15 -20.07
N LYS A 124 -20.74 -4.29 -20.82
CA LYS A 124 -20.44 -3.40 -21.95
C LYS A 124 -21.58 -3.33 -22.98
N ALA A 125 -22.29 -4.44 -23.16
CA ALA A 125 -23.46 -4.52 -24.06
C ALA A 125 -24.65 -3.64 -23.61
N ASP A 126 -24.66 -3.16 -22.37
CA ASP A 126 -25.74 -2.33 -21.82
C ASP A 126 -25.39 -0.82 -21.80
N HIS A 127 -24.27 -0.41 -22.44
CA HIS A 127 -23.71 0.95 -22.35
C HIS A 127 -24.66 2.04 -22.91
N ASP A 128 -25.48 1.72 -23.92
CA ASP A 128 -26.46 2.67 -24.47
C ASP A 128 -27.70 2.82 -23.59
N ARG A 129 -27.94 1.86 -22.68
CA ARG A 129 -29.13 1.81 -21.82
C ARG A 129 -28.89 2.34 -20.42
N ILE A 130 -27.67 2.19 -19.90
CA ILE A 130 -27.36 2.49 -18.50
C ILE A 130 -26.22 3.53 -18.44
N SER A 131 -26.50 4.64 -17.79
CA SER A 131 -25.54 5.69 -17.45
C SER A 131 -25.68 6.07 -15.99
N PHE A 132 -24.72 6.79 -15.43
CA PHE A 132 -24.73 7.24 -14.06
C PHE A 132 -24.14 8.63 -13.93
N ASN A 133 -24.93 9.57 -13.43
CA ASN A 133 -24.48 10.86 -12.92
C ASN A 133 -24.95 11.04 -11.47
N GLU A 134 -26.16 10.57 -11.16
CA GLU A 134 -26.74 10.58 -9.82
C GLU A 134 -27.57 9.31 -9.56
N PHE A 135 -27.92 9.03 -8.32
CA PHE A 135 -28.62 7.80 -7.97
C PHE A 135 -30.01 7.66 -8.60
N SER A 136 -30.69 8.75 -8.89
CA SER A 136 -31.98 8.75 -9.60
C SER A 136 -31.91 8.15 -11.01
N ASP A 137 -30.76 8.20 -11.68
CA ASP A 137 -30.55 7.59 -13.01
C ASP A 137 -30.66 6.06 -12.97
N LEU A 138 -30.52 5.48 -11.78
CA LEU A 138 -30.55 4.02 -11.58
C LEU A 138 -31.94 3.49 -11.22
N ALA A 139 -32.97 4.34 -11.23
CA ALA A 139 -34.32 3.94 -10.92
C ALA A 139 -34.81 2.83 -11.88
N GLY A 140 -35.39 1.78 -11.32
CA GLY A 140 -35.88 0.61 -12.08
C GLY A 140 -34.79 -0.38 -12.51
N LEU A 141 -33.51 -0.16 -12.17
CA LEU A 141 -32.45 -1.14 -12.35
C LEU A 141 -32.32 -2.04 -11.12
N HIS A 142 -32.04 -3.32 -11.34
CA HIS A 142 -31.70 -4.26 -10.27
C HIS A 142 -30.22 -4.17 -9.93
N ILE A 143 -29.90 -3.71 -8.72
CA ILE A 143 -28.55 -3.39 -8.27
C ILE A 143 -28.05 -4.48 -7.34
N GLY A 144 -26.90 -5.09 -7.67
CA GLY A 144 -26.23 -6.00 -6.74
C GLY A 144 -25.16 -5.26 -5.92
N ALA A 145 -25.10 -5.51 -4.61
CA ALA A 145 -24.06 -4.91 -3.75
C ALA A 145 -23.53 -5.92 -2.71
N ALA A 146 -22.28 -5.79 -2.27
CA ALA A 146 -21.75 -6.62 -1.20
C ALA A 146 -22.16 -6.06 0.17
N ALA A 147 -22.79 -6.88 1.01
CA ALA A 147 -23.39 -6.48 2.28
C ALA A 147 -22.39 -5.85 3.29
N SER A 148 -21.10 -6.23 3.23
CA SER A 148 -20.07 -5.77 4.16
C SER A 148 -19.24 -4.58 3.66
N PHE A 149 -19.57 -4.04 2.48
CA PHE A 149 -18.80 -2.96 1.88
C PHE A 149 -19.35 -1.57 2.25
N SER A 150 -18.44 -0.68 2.63
CA SER A 150 -18.75 0.71 2.93
C SER A 150 -18.71 1.54 1.65
N TYR A 151 -19.79 1.48 0.83
CA TYR A 151 -19.90 2.35 -0.34
C TYR A 151 -20.06 3.82 0.12
N THR A 152 -21.28 4.29 0.30
CA THR A 152 -21.60 5.59 0.92
C THR A 152 -22.94 5.49 1.63
N PRO A 153 -23.21 6.30 2.67
CA PRO A 153 -24.56 6.39 3.24
C PRO A 153 -25.61 6.71 2.18
N ALA A 154 -25.33 7.69 1.30
CA ALA A 154 -26.24 8.08 0.24
C ALA A 154 -26.60 6.94 -0.74
N PHE A 155 -25.69 6.00 -0.99
CA PHE A 155 -25.99 4.81 -1.79
C PHE A 155 -27.01 3.90 -1.08
N TRP A 156 -26.78 3.62 0.20
CA TRP A 156 -27.66 2.73 0.96
C TRP A 156 -29.04 3.35 1.25
N GLU A 157 -29.12 4.68 1.35
CA GLU A 157 -30.32 5.46 1.64
C GLU A 157 -31.04 5.95 0.37
N SER A 158 -30.56 5.56 -0.82
CA SER A 158 -31.06 6.04 -2.11
C SER A 158 -32.48 5.60 -2.45
N GLY A 159 -33.01 4.58 -1.77
CA GLY A 159 -34.32 4.00 -2.09
C GLY A 159 -34.34 3.15 -3.35
N LEU A 160 -33.18 2.82 -3.92
CA LEU A 160 -33.03 1.96 -5.09
C LEU A 160 -33.27 0.48 -4.75
N ASP A 161 -33.57 -0.33 -5.75
CA ASP A 161 -33.73 -1.80 -5.62
C ASP A 161 -32.33 -2.46 -5.50
N ILE A 162 -31.84 -2.59 -4.26
CA ILE A 162 -30.51 -3.13 -3.94
C ILE A 162 -30.62 -4.51 -3.31
N GLU A 163 -30.18 -5.53 -4.05
CA GLU A 163 -30.01 -6.89 -3.52
C GLU A 163 -28.57 -7.07 -3.01
N THR A 164 -28.41 -7.57 -1.77
CA THR A 164 -27.09 -7.77 -1.19
C THR A 164 -26.58 -9.19 -1.34
N VAL A 165 -25.28 -9.33 -1.66
CA VAL A 165 -24.57 -10.61 -1.69
C VAL A 165 -23.52 -10.67 -0.57
N ALA A 166 -23.20 -11.89 -0.14
CA ALA A 166 -22.28 -12.09 0.99
C ALA A 166 -20.82 -11.74 0.67
N LYS A 167 -20.40 -11.82 -0.60
CA LYS A 167 -19.00 -11.64 -1.01
C LYS A 167 -18.91 -10.81 -2.29
N ASN A 168 -17.96 -9.86 -2.30
CA ASN A 168 -17.72 -8.96 -3.44
C ASN A 168 -17.40 -9.70 -4.74
N ASN A 169 -16.63 -10.79 -4.67
CA ASN A 169 -16.23 -11.59 -5.84
C ASN A 169 -17.40 -12.30 -6.56
N LEU A 170 -18.60 -12.29 -6.00
CA LEU A 170 -19.81 -12.81 -6.65
C LEU A 170 -20.42 -11.77 -7.61
N LEU A 171 -20.15 -10.48 -7.44
CA LEU A 171 -20.83 -9.41 -8.17
C LEU A 171 -20.58 -9.46 -9.67
N ILE A 172 -19.31 -9.57 -10.12
CA ILE A 172 -18.97 -9.67 -11.55
C ILE A 172 -19.60 -10.89 -12.20
N PRO A 173 -19.46 -12.14 -11.68
CA PRO A 173 -20.12 -13.29 -12.26
C PRO A 173 -21.66 -13.17 -12.33
N MET A 174 -22.29 -12.56 -11.33
CA MET A 174 -23.74 -12.37 -11.28
C MET A 174 -24.19 -11.29 -12.27
N LEU A 175 -23.43 -10.18 -12.39
CA LEU A 175 -23.64 -9.14 -13.39
C LEU A 175 -23.61 -9.73 -14.82
N LEU A 176 -22.58 -10.49 -15.16
CA LEU A 176 -22.42 -11.10 -16.48
C LEU A 176 -23.50 -12.15 -16.79
N ARG A 177 -24.05 -12.83 -15.76
CA ARG A 177 -25.19 -13.76 -15.88
C ARG A 177 -26.55 -13.07 -15.85
N ARG A 178 -26.59 -11.72 -15.96
CA ARG A 178 -27.81 -10.91 -15.94
C ARG A 178 -28.69 -11.06 -14.68
N ARG A 179 -28.04 -11.40 -13.54
CA ARG A 179 -28.72 -11.38 -12.23
C ARG A 179 -28.86 -9.96 -11.72
N PHE A 180 -27.93 -9.09 -12.06
CA PHE A 180 -27.94 -7.67 -11.79
C PHE A 180 -27.80 -6.89 -13.10
N ASP A 181 -28.33 -5.66 -13.13
CA ASP A 181 -28.09 -4.71 -14.21
C ASP A 181 -26.79 -3.95 -13.99
N ILE A 182 -26.45 -3.65 -12.73
CA ILE A 182 -25.36 -2.79 -12.33
C ILE A 182 -24.86 -3.17 -10.93
N VAL A 183 -23.55 -3.01 -10.68
CA VAL A 183 -22.91 -3.33 -9.39
C VAL A 183 -21.85 -2.30 -9.03
N PRO A 184 -21.76 -1.84 -7.75
CA PRO A 184 -20.68 -0.96 -7.29
C PRO A 184 -19.44 -1.78 -6.96
N LEU A 185 -18.28 -1.44 -7.54
CA LEU A 185 -17.03 -2.15 -7.41
C LEU A 185 -15.86 -1.18 -7.14
N ASN A 186 -14.85 -1.63 -6.38
CA ASN A 186 -13.56 -0.96 -6.42
C ASN A 186 -12.96 -1.14 -7.81
N TYR A 187 -12.72 -0.03 -8.51
CA TYR A 187 -12.31 -0.07 -9.90
C TYR A 187 -11.00 -0.85 -10.10
N MET A 188 -9.96 -0.52 -9.34
CA MET A 188 -8.62 -1.07 -9.53
C MET A 188 -8.58 -2.59 -9.28
N THR A 189 -9.08 -3.03 -8.13
CA THR A 189 -9.08 -4.46 -7.75
C THR A 189 -9.98 -5.27 -8.66
N SER A 190 -11.17 -4.75 -8.98
CA SER A 190 -12.12 -5.47 -9.82
C SER A 190 -11.73 -5.53 -11.29
N LEU A 191 -11.09 -4.49 -11.83
CA LEU A 191 -10.53 -4.55 -13.18
C LEU A 191 -9.40 -5.58 -13.28
N TYR A 192 -8.53 -5.64 -12.27
CA TYR A 192 -7.48 -6.65 -12.19
C TYR A 192 -8.08 -8.07 -12.16
N GLU A 193 -9.05 -8.32 -11.26
CA GLU A 193 -9.75 -9.61 -11.15
C GLU A 193 -10.44 -9.98 -12.47
N ALA A 194 -11.14 -9.04 -13.11
CA ALA A 194 -11.81 -9.27 -14.39
C ALA A 194 -10.82 -9.62 -15.52
N ARG A 195 -9.64 -9.00 -15.54
CA ARG A 195 -8.57 -9.34 -16.51
C ARG A 195 -8.01 -10.73 -16.25
N GLN A 196 -7.73 -11.08 -14.99
CA GLN A 196 -7.27 -12.43 -14.64
C GLN A 196 -8.31 -13.51 -15.04
N ALA A 197 -9.59 -13.17 -14.97
CA ALA A 197 -10.69 -14.05 -15.39
C ALA A 197 -10.98 -14.02 -16.91
N GLY A 198 -10.32 -13.14 -17.67
CA GLY A 198 -10.55 -12.99 -19.12
C GLY A 198 -11.88 -12.33 -19.50
N VAL A 199 -12.54 -11.60 -18.57
CA VAL A 199 -13.86 -11.02 -18.78
C VAL A 199 -13.86 -9.47 -18.73
N ALA A 200 -12.69 -8.85 -18.67
CA ALA A 200 -12.58 -7.39 -18.55
C ALA A 200 -13.24 -6.65 -19.74
N ASP A 201 -13.15 -7.20 -20.94
CA ASP A 201 -13.73 -6.61 -22.17
C ASP A 201 -15.26 -6.68 -22.21
N GLU A 202 -15.87 -7.48 -21.33
CA GLU A 202 -17.32 -7.58 -21.17
C GLU A 202 -17.90 -6.53 -20.22
N LEU A 203 -17.01 -5.81 -19.48
CA LEU A 203 -17.39 -4.82 -18.46
C LEU A 203 -17.14 -3.40 -18.94
N LEU A 204 -17.97 -2.49 -18.44
CA LEU A 204 -17.77 -1.05 -18.51
C LEU A 204 -17.94 -0.46 -17.13
N PHE A 205 -16.95 0.30 -16.67
CA PHE A 205 -17.02 1.06 -15.42
C PHE A 205 -17.50 2.48 -15.72
N LEU A 206 -18.58 2.86 -15.06
CA LEU A 206 -19.21 4.17 -15.26
C LEU A 206 -18.48 5.28 -14.50
N TYR A 207 -18.64 6.49 -14.95
CA TYR A 207 -18.16 7.71 -14.33
C TYR A 207 -19.33 8.69 -14.15
N PRO A 208 -19.37 9.50 -13.09
CA PRO A 208 -18.40 9.69 -12.01
C PRO A 208 -18.31 8.50 -11.02
N PRO A 209 -17.24 8.42 -10.18
CA PRO A 209 -17.18 7.42 -9.13
C PRO A 209 -18.21 7.70 -8.03
N ILE A 210 -18.74 6.64 -7.42
CA ILE A 210 -19.63 6.73 -6.25
C ILE A 210 -18.88 7.27 -5.05
N ARG A 211 -17.60 6.88 -4.93
CA ARG A 211 -16.69 7.26 -3.86
C ARG A 211 -15.26 7.26 -4.37
N GLN A 212 -14.48 8.20 -3.87
CA GLN A 212 -13.02 8.21 -4.04
C GLN A 212 -12.36 8.37 -2.67
N ALA A 213 -11.24 7.68 -2.44
CA ALA A 213 -10.51 7.75 -1.19
C ALA A 213 -8.99 7.76 -1.44
N ALA A 214 -8.31 8.66 -0.74
CA ALA A 214 -6.86 8.73 -0.74
C ALA A 214 -6.27 7.66 0.20
N TYR A 215 -5.23 6.97 -0.28
CA TYR A 215 -4.49 5.96 0.44
C TYR A 215 -3.04 6.36 0.62
N TYR A 216 -2.51 6.10 1.80
CA TYR A 216 -1.23 6.60 2.27
C TYR A 216 -0.35 5.46 2.76
N ASN A 217 0.96 5.57 2.56
CA ASN A 217 1.95 4.75 3.25
C ASN A 217 2.35 5.49 4.52
N VAL A 218 1.93 4.98 5.67
CA VAL A 218 1.96 5.70 6.93
C VAL A 218 3.02 5.17 7.88
N TRP A 219 3.60 6.04 8.70
CA TRP A 219 4.57 5.67 9.71
C TRP A 219 3.94 5.36 11.05
N SER A 220 4.39 4.29 11.70
CA SER A 220 4.13 4.08 13.11
C SER A 220 4.80 5.19 13.94
N LYS A 221 4.04 5.87 14.82
CA LYS A 221 4.63 6.81 15.78
C LYS A 221 5.59 6.12 16.74
N ALA A 222 5.32 4.86 17.08
CA ALA A 222 6.13 4.03 17.95
C ALA A 222 7.37 3.41 17.26
N SER A 223 7.55 3.62 15.95
CA SER A 223 8.72 3.14 15.20
C SER A 223 10.02 3.67 15.79
N ARG A 224 10.99 2.76 15.96
CA ARG A 224 12.36 3.05 16.43
C ARG A 224 13.38 3.03 15.29
N TYR A 225 12.95 3.07 14.05
CA TYR A 225 13.84 3.13 12.90
C TYR A 225 14.60 4.46 12.88
N ARG A 226 15.93 4.38 12.89
CA ARG A 226 16.80 5.58 13.01
C ARG A 226 16.65 6.57 11.86
N GLY A 227 16.31 6.10 10.67
CA GLY A 227 16.11 6.90 9.46
C GLY A 227 14.73 7.54 9.33
N LYS A 228 13.80 7.35 10.28
CA LYS A 228 12.38 7.79 10.17
C LYS A 228 12.25 9.26 9.78
N GLN A 229 12.90 10.17 10.48
CA GLN A 229 12.77 11.62 10.21
C GLN A 229 13.32 12.00 8.82
N ALA A 230 14.45 11.43 8.42
CA ALA A 230 15.03 11.68 7.11
C ALA A 230 14.13 11.15 5.98
N PHE A 231 13.51 9.98 6.20
CA PHE A 231 12.54 9.40 5.29
C PHE A 231 11.32 10.32 5.13
N GLN A 232 10.66 10.68 6.23
CA GLN A 232 9.46 11.51 6.22
C GLN A 232 9.68 12.85 5.50
N LYS A 233 10.81 13.51 5.71
CA LYS A 233 11.16 14.77 5.04
C LYS A 233 11.24 14.67 3.51
N ARG A 234 11.58 13.50 2.97
CA ARG A 234 11.79 13.30 1.53
C ARG A 234 10.61 12.64 0.83
N TYR A 235 9.80 11.90 1.60
CA TYR A 235 8.74 11.04 1.05
C TYR A 235 7.76 11.80 0.17
N ASP A 236 7.18 12.90 0.67
CA ASP A 236 6.18 13.67 -0.06
C ASP A 236 6.73 14.25 -1.37
N ALA A 237 7.97 14.75 -1.36
CA ALA A 237 8.61 15.25 -2.58
C ALA A 237 8.84 14.15 -3.62
N ILE A 238 9.19 12.93 -3.17
CA ILE A 238 9.39 11.77 -4.07
C ILE A 238 8.05 11.32 -4.65
N ILE A 239 7.01 11.18 -3.84
CA ILE A 239 5.68 10.78 -4.32
C ILE A 239 5.14 11.82 -5.32
N ARG A 240 5.23 13.11 -5.01
CA ARG A 240 4.84 14.19 -5.92
C ARG A 240 5.60 14.13 -7.26
N LYS A 241 6.91 13.93 -7.21
CA LYS A 241 7.74 13.73 -8.42
C LYS A 241 7.24 12.54 -9.23
N MET A 242 7.03 11.37 -8.59
CA MET A 242 6.57 10.15 -9.26
C MET A 242 5.14 10.27 -9.85
N GLN A 243 4.30 11.12 -9.26
CA GLN A 243 2.99 11.47 -9.83
C GLN A 243 3.15 12.35 -11.09
N GLN A 244 3.99 13.38 -11.00
CA GLN A 244 4.20 14.36 -12.07
C GLN A 244 4.94 13.76 -13.29
N ASP A 245 5.92 12.88 -13.07
CA ASP A 245 6.70 12.25 -14.15
C ASP A 245 6.02 10.99 -14.73
N GLY A 246 4.87 10.59 -14.18
CA GLY A 246 4.10 9.43 -14.63
C GLY A 246 4.60 8.09 -14.14
N SER A 247 5.61 8.03 -13.28
CA SER A 247 6.16 6.76 -12.74
C SER A 247 5.11 5.92 -12.02
N ILE A 248 4.24 6.55 -11.19
CA ILE A 248 3.13 5.85 -10.52
C ILE A 248 2.12 5.33 -11.55
N ALA A 249 1.77 6.13 -12.54
CA ALA A 249 0.85 5.71 -13.60
C ALA A 249 1.39 4.50 -14.39
N ALA A 250 2.69 4.51 -14.73
CA ALA A 250 3.35 3.40 -15.41
C ALA A 250 3.37 2.12 -14.56
N ILE A 251 3.60 2.23 -13.25
CA ILE A 251 3.49 1.09 -12.33
C ILE A 251 2.07 0.53 -12.35
N ILE A 252 1.04 1.37 -12.20
CA ILE A 252 -0.36 0.94 -12.23
C ILE A 252 -0.69 0.26 -13.56
N GLU A 253 -0.28 0.85 -14.68
CA GLU A 253 -0.51 0.32 -16.03
C GLU A 253 0.14 -1.05 -16.23
N SER A 254 1.30 -1.31 -15.64
CA SER A 254 1.98 -2.61 -15.70
C SER A 254 1.14 -3.76 -15.13
N TYR A 255 0.26 -3.46 -14.16
CA TYR A 255 -0.66 -4.44 -13.54
C TYR A 255 -2.04 -4.46 -14.17
N LEU A 256 -2.57 -3.30 -14.53
CA LEU A 256 -3.92 -3.14 -15.06
C LEU A 256 -3.98 -3.07 -16.58
N GLY A 257 -2.82 -3.00 -17.26
CA GLY A 257 -2.69 -2.74 -18.70
C GLY A 257 -3.15 -1.33 -19.09
N PRO A 258 -3.13 -1.01 -20.39
CA PRO A 258 -3.49 0.32 -20.88
C PRO A 258 -4.86 0.76 -20.40
N GLN A 259 -4.93 1.99 -19.88
CA GLN A 259 -6.19 2.59 -19.43
C GLN A 259 -6.72 3.47 -20.57
N ASN A 260 -7.81 3.02 -21.20
CA ASN A 260 -8.41 3.74 -22.34
C ASN A 260 -9.30 4.93 -21.95
N ASP A 261 -9.44 5.21 -20.64
CA ASP A 261 -10.26 6.31 -20.14
C ASP A 261 -9.40 7.54 -19.83
N PRO A 262 -9.51 8.64 -20.62
CA PRO A 262 -8.74 9.87 -20.38
C PRO A 262 -9.06 10.55 -19.03
N LYS A 263 -10.17 10.18 -18.38
CA LYS A 263 -10.55 10.69 -17.06
C LYS A 263 -9.94 9.90 -15.90
N GLN A 264 -9.22 8.81 -16.19
CA GLN A 264 -8.55 7.94 -15.21
C GLN A 264 -7.13 8.40 -14.88
N ARG A 265 -6.92 9.68 -14.68
CA ARG A 265 -5.62 10.14 -14.15
C ARG A 265 -5.59 9.89 -12.65
N TYR A 266 -4.84 8.87 -12.23
CA TYR A 266 -4.54 8.52 -10.82
C TYR A 266 -3.70 9.58 -10.10
N SER A 267 -3.40 10.68 -10.78
CA SER A 267 -2.57 11.78 -10.31
C SER A 267 -3.16 13.13 -10.72
N GLN A 268 -4.02 13.68 -9.90
CA GLN A 268 -4.21 15.13 -9.79
C GLN A 268 -4.58 15.46 -8.37
#